data_9844b639c32a571daf16e465ba08bb69
#
_entry.id   9844b639c32a571daf16e465ba08bb69
#
_cell.length_a   1.000
_cell.length_b   1.000
_cell.length_c   1.000
_cell.angle_alpha   90.00
_cell.angle_beta   90.00
_cell.angle_gamma   90.00
#
_symmetry.space_group_name_H-M   'P 1'
#
loop_
_entity.id
_entity.type
_entity.pdbx_description
1 polymer ?
#
loop_
_entity_poly.entity_id
_entity_poly.type
_entity_poly.pdbx_seq_one_letter_code
_entity_poly.pdbx_strand_id
1 'polypeptide(L)'
;MGEAMTGDAVVITIPTDPVPKERPRVSAWGPSYTPARTKAYQRAVALHARSALAAYGKLWSLDGWYKVEVVFRREHARGDIDNVAKSILDGLNKVVWNDDARVVELHVRRLYDGVVGARVRVTQVEAPDGAPVSRPKAKRPAARAKRSTAAATAASSWRNGKGFV
;
A
#
# COMPACT_ATOMS: atom_id res chain seq x y z
N MET A 1 18.25 31.68 -0.23
CA MET A 1 19.11 30.53 -0.54
C MET A 1 19.29 29.73 0.75
N GLY A 2 18.49 28.73 0.94
CA GLY A 2 18.57 27.78 2.03
C GLY A 2 18.78 26.42 1.43
N GLU A 3 20.03 25.97 1.33
CA GLU A 3 20.32 24.56 1.11
C GLU A 3 19.84 23.80 2.32
N ALA A 4 18.69 23.20 2.14
CA ALA A 4 18.07 22.35 3.13
C ALA A 4 19.02 21.18 3.41
N MET A 5 19.49 21.18 4.65
CA MET A 5 19.80 20.02 5.48
C MET A 5 19.75 18.69 4.73
N THR A 6 20.88 18.13 4.48
CA THR A 6 21.05 16.75 3.96
C THR A 6 20.52 15.77 5.01
N GLY A 7 19.21 15.74 5.16
CA GLY A 7 18.54 14.71 5.93
C GLY A 7 18.89 13.33 5.35
N ASP A 8 19.01 12.35 6.20
CA ASP A 8 19.23 10.96 5.80
C ASP A 8 18.20 10.55 4.75
N ALA A 9 18.64 10.29 3.52
CA ALA A 9 17.78 9.97 2.39
C ALA A 9 18.07 8.59 1.83
N VAL A 10 17.03 7.83 1.53
CA VAL A 10 17.12 6.55 0.81
C VAL A 10 16.72 6.78 -0.65
N VAL A 11 17.52 6.29 -1.57
CA VAL A 11 17.23 6.32 -3.01
C VAL A 11 16.87 4.93 -3.49
N ILE A 12 15.68 4.82 -4.06
CA ILE A 12 15.12 3.56 -4.57
C ILE A 12 15.05 3.67 -6.08
N THR A 13 15.72 2.76 -6.79
CA THR A 13 15.67 2.68 -8.26
C THR A 13 14.83 1.49 -8.67
N ILE A 14 13.83 1.73 -9.50
CA ILE A 14 12.87 0.74 -9.99
C ILE A 14 13.02 0.67 -11.51
N PRO A 15 13.69 -0.35 -12.07
CA PRO A 15 14.02 -0.42 -13.49
C PRO A 15 12.87 -0.91 -14.38
N THR A 16 11.68 -1.05 -13.83
CA THR A 16 10.50 -1.51 -14.58
C THR A 16 9.63 -0.35 -15.02
N ASP A 17 8.90 -0.52 -16.14
CA ASP A 17 7.96 0.49 -16.66
C ASP A 17 6.93 0.87 -15.56
N PRO A 18 6.86 2.15 -15.19
CA PRO A 18 5.92 2.59 -14.18
C PRO A 18 4.46 2.33 -14.58
N VAL A 19 3.73 1.62 -13.74
CA VAL A 19 2.33 1.28 -13.98
C VAL A 19 1.43 2.20 -13.18
N PRO A 20 0.55 2.99 -13.83
CA PRO A 20 -0.42 3.81 -13.12
C PRO A 20 -1.38 2.95 -12.31
N LYS A 21 -1.84 3.47 -11.19
CA LYS A 21 -2.88 2.82 -10.38
C LYS A 21 -4.18 2.79 -11.17
N GLU A 22 -4.58 1.61 -11.59
CA GLU A 22 -5.86 1.41 -12.23
C GLU A 22 -6.99 1.46 -11.19
N ARG A 23 -8.18 1.87 -11.64
CA ARG A 23 -9.37 1.81 -10.79
C ARG A 23 -9.65 0.35 -10.41
N PRO A 24 -10.05 0.09 -9.15
CA PRO A 24 -10.48 -1.25 -8.77
C PRO A 24 -11.59 -1.73 -9.69
N ARG A 25 -11.48 -2.96 -10.15
CA ARG A 25 -12.54 -3.61 -10.93
C ARG A 25 -13.50 -4.32 -9.97
N VAL A 26 -14.77 -4.18 -10.22
CA VAL A 26 -15.80 -4.90 -9.48
C VAL A 26 -16.19 -6.10 -10.34
N SER A 27 -16.11 -7.30 -9.79
CA SER A 27 -16.72 -8.45 -10.44
C SER A 27 -18.22 -8.42 -10.21
N ALA A 28 -19.02 -8.90 -11.16
CA ALA A 28 -20.48 -8.88 -11.06
C ALA A 28 -21.03 -9.55 -9.78
N TRP A 29 -20.22 -10.41 -9.14
CA TRP A 29 -20.60 -11.26 -8.01
C TRP A 29 -19.57 -11.29 -6.87
N GLY A 30 -18.62 -10.35 -6.82
CA GLY A 30 -17.54 -10.39 -5.83
C GLY A 30 -16.99 -9.03 -5.39
N PRO A 31 -16.08 -9.03 -4.41
CA PRO A 31 -15.45 -7.80 -3.94
C PRO A 31 -14.61 -7.14 -5.03
N SER A 32 -14.46 -5.81 -4.92
CA SER A 32 -13.55 -5.07 -5.81
C SER A 32 -12.11 -5.53 -5.64
N TYR A 33 -11.37 -5.63 -6.74
CA TYR A 33 -9.98 -6.04 -6.73
C TYR A 33 -9.09 -5.09 -7.54
N THR A 34 -7.85 -4.95 -7.11
CA THR A 34 -6.83 -4.24 -7.85
C THR A 34 -6.31 -5.12 -8.99
N PRO A 35 -6.22 -4.61 -10.24
CA PRO A 35 -5.72 -5.37 -11.37
C PRO A 35 -4.34 -5.99 -11.13
N ALA A 36 -4.11 -7.18 -11.71
CA ALA A 36 -2.89 -7.95 -11.50
C ALA A 36 -1.61 -7.18 -11.87
N ARG A 37 -1.67 -6.40 -12.97
CA ARG A 37 -0.54 -5.57 -13.43
C ARG A 37 -0.13 -4.53 -12.40
N THR A 38 -1.10 -3.82 -11.82
CA THR A 38 -0.85 -2.84 -10.75
C THR A 38 -0.24 -3.50 -9.52
N LYS A 39 -0.80 -4.66 -9.09
CA LYS A 39 -0.24 -5.41 -7.96
C LYS A 39 1.18 -5.91 -8.21
N ALA A 40 1.48 -6.38 -9.43
CA ALA A 40 2.82 -6.83 -9.79
C ALA A 40 3.83 -5.68 -9.70
N TYR A 41 3.47 -4.51 -10.22
CA TYR A 41 4.31 -3.32 -10.14
C TYR A 41 4.53 -2.87 -8.69
N GLN A 42 3.49 -2.81 -7.88
CA GLN A 42 3.60 -2.46 -6.45
C GLN A 42 4.51 -3.44 -5.68
N ARG A 43 4.49 -4.74 -6.03
CA ARG A 43 5.41 -5.72 -5.46
C ARG A 43 6.85 -5.48 -5.88
N ALA A 44 7.09 -5.11 -7.14
CA ALA A 44 8.43 -4.75 -7.62
C ALA A 44 8.96 -3.51 -6.89
N VAL A 45 8.13 -2.47 -6.73
CA VAL A 45 8.47 -1.28 -5.94
C VAL A 45 8.84 -1.67 -4.51
N ALA A 46 8.04 -2.50 -3.85
CA ALA A 46 8.31 -2.97 -2.48
C ALA A 46 9.62 -3.75 -2.38
N LEU A 47 9.93 -4.58 -3.37
CA LEU A 47 11.18 -5.35 -3.41
C LEU A 47 12.40 -4.43 -3.51
N HIS A 48 12.40 -3.50 -4.46
CA HIS A 48 13.49 -2.53 -4.63
C HIS A 48 13.64 -1.61 -3.42
N ALA A 49 12.55 -1.23 -2.78
CA ALA A 49 12.58 -0.46 -1.55
C ALA A 49 13.24 -1.21 -0.39
N ARG A 50 12.91 -2.49 -0.20
CA ARG A 50 13.57 -3.33 0.81
C ARG A 50 15.07 -3.46 0.56
N SER A 51 15.49 -3.67 -0.69
CA SER A 51 16.89 -3.74 -1.05
C SER A 51 17.61 -2.43 -0.78
N ALA A 52 16.99 -1.29 -1.11
CA ALA A 52 17.57 0.03 -0.86
C ALA A 52 17.70 0.31 0.63
N LEU A 53 16.70 -0.03 1.45
CA LEU A 53 16.75 0.11 2.91
C LEU A 53 17.83 -0.79 3.53
N ALA A 54 17.98 -2.02 3.05
CA ALA A 54 19.04 -2.92 3.50
C ALA A 54 20.43 -2.36 3.18
N ALA A 55 20.60 -1.79 1.98
CA ALA A 55 21.85 -1.16 1.56
C ALA A 55 22.14 0.18 2.27
N TYR A 56 21.12 0.84 2.78
CA TYR A 56 21.25 2.11 3.50
C TYR A 56 22.07 1.96 4.79
N GLY A 57 22.03 0.80 5.44
CA GLY A 57 22.90 0.43 6.56
C GLY A 57 22.66 1.18 7.88
N LYS A 58 21.65 2.06 7.96
CA LYS A 58 21.26 2.78 9.17
C LYS A 58 19.85 2.40 9.59
N LEU A 59 19.49 2.70 10.84
CA LEU A 59 18.11 2.56 11.31
C LEU A 59 17.18 3.47 10.52
N TRP A 60 16.12 2.89 9.97
CA TRP A 60 15.06 3.59 9.27
C TRP A 60 13.76 3.51 10.08
N SER A 61 13.22 4.64 10.49
CA SER A 61 11.96 4.66 11.22
C SER A 61 10.78 4.55 10.26
N LEU A 62 9.83 3.65 10.51
CA LEU A 62 8.59 3.56 9.75
C LEU A 62 7.51 4.56 10.22
N ASP A 63 7.72 5.19 11.37
CA ASP A 63 6.79 6.14 11.99
C ASP A 63 7.27 7.59 11.90
N GLY A 64 8.31 7.84 11.09
CA GLY A 64 8.80 9.19 10.79
C GLY A 64 7.85 10.00 9.92
N TRP A 65 8.26 11.22 9.59
CA TRP A 65 7.66 12.07 8.58
C TRP A 65 8.59 12.12 7.37
N TYR A 66 8.02 12.20 6.17
CA TYR A 66 8.81 12.02 4.95
C TYR A 66 8.50 13.07 3.90
N LYS A 67 9.58 13.49 3.23
CA LYS A 67 9.56 14.14 1.93
C LYS A 67 9.87 13.10 0.87
N VAL A 68 9.09 13.05 -0.18
CA VAL A 68 9.22 12.07 -1.27
C VAL A 68 9.38 12.79 -2.60
N GLU A 69 10.43 12.46 -3.32
CA GLU A 69 10.70 12.95 -4.67
C GLU A 69 10.68 11.77 -5.64
N VAL A 70 9.76 11.79 -6.57
CA VAL A 70 9.58 10.74 -7.58
C VAL A 70 9.94 11.29 -8.95
N VAL A 71 10.90 10.69 -9.60
CA VAL A 71 11.19 10.92 -11.01
C VAL A 71 10.93 9.63 -11.76
N PHE A 72 9.99 9.63 -12.67
CA PHE A 72 9.71 8.45 -13.48
C PHE A 72 9.80 8.74 -14.97
N ARG A 73 10.14 7.71 -15.74
CA ARG A 73 10.40 7.74 -17.16
C ARG A 73 9.57 6.68 -17.85
N ARG A 74 8.95 7.06 -18.95
CA ARG A 74 8.13 6.17 -19.78
C ARG A 74 8.30 6.55 -21.24
N GLU A 75 8.24 5.56 -22.12
CA GLU A 75 8.25 5.78 -23.56
C GLU A 75 6.99 6.51 -24.04
N HIS A 76 5.86 6.28 -23.37
CA HIS A 76 4.56 6.81 -23.79
C HIS A 76 3.94 7.74 -22.75
N ALA A 77 3.26 8.79 -23.23
CA ALA A 77 2.56 9.77 -22.40
C ALA A 77 1.30 9.23 -21.67
N ARG A 78 0.96 7.96 -21.86
CA ARG A 78 -0.26 7.37 -21.27
C ARG A 78 -0.19 7.29 -19.75
N GLY A 79 -1.32 7.59 -19.11
CA GLY A 79 -1.51 7.56 -17.65
C GLY A 79 -1.17 8.89 -16.99
N ASP A 80 -2.01 9.26 -16.05
CA ASP A 80 -1.89 10.49 -15.29
C ASP A 80 -0.71 10.39 -14.31
N ILE A 81 -0.04 11.51 -14.09
CA ILE A 81 1.14 11.60 -13.23
C ILE A 81 0.83 11.19 -11.78
N ASP A 82 -0.35 11.58 -11.30
CA ASP A 82 -0.84 11.26 -9.96
C ASP A 82 -1.12 9.76 -9.78
N ASN A 83 -1.68 9.10 -10.80
CA ASN A 83 -1.96 7.67 -10.76
C ASN A 83 -0.68 6.82 -10.74
N VAL A 84 0.39 7.29 -11.42
CA VAL A 84 1.71 6.64 -11.32
C VAL A 84 2.30 6.85 -9.93
N ALA A 85 2.28 8.09 -9.43
CA ALA A 85 2.75 8.39 -8.08
C ALA A 85 2.02 7.55 -7.02
N LYS A 86 0.69 7.47 -7.08
CA LYS A 86 -0.10 6.61 -6.18
C LYS A 86 0.30 5.15 -6.21
N SER A 87 0.57 4.62 -7.42
CA SER A 87 1.01 3.22 -7.53
C SER A 87 2.36 2.98 -6.86
N ILE A 88 3.28 3.94 -6.96
CA ILE A 88 4.58 3.89 -6.29
C ILE A 88 4.40 4.01 -4.78
N LEU A 89 3.65 5.00 -4.29
CA LEU A 89 3.40 5.19 -2.86
C LEU A 89 2.73 3.96 -2.23
N ASP A 90 1.73 3.37 -2.89
CA ASP A 90 1.12 2.12 -2.44
C ASP A 90 2.13 0.97 -2.31
N GLY A 91 3.11 0.89 -3.23
CA GLY A 91 4.18 -0.12 -3.17
C GLY A 91 5.19 0.14 -2.06
N LEU A 92 5.39 1.39 -1.66
CA LEU A 92 6.28 1.79 -0.55
C LEU A 92 5.61 1.66 0.82
N ASN A 93 4.28 1.65 0.85
CA ASN A 93 3.50 1.55 2.08
C ASN A 93 3.80 0.23 2.81
N LYS A 94 3.98 0.27 4.14
CA LYS A 94 4.41 -0.85 4.99
C LYS A 94 5.85 -1.34 4.76
N VAL A 95 6.61 -0.67 3.89
CA VAL A 95 8.04 -0.95 3.65
C VAL A 95 8.89 0.23 4.08
N VAL A 96 8.55 1.43 3.63
CA VAL A 96 9.30 2.65 3.91
C VAL A 96 8.62 3.46 5.03
N TRP A 97 7.32 3.39 5.14
CA TRP A 97 6.50 3.98 6.21
C TRP A 97 5.29 3.11 6.55
N ASN A 98 4.70 3.35 7.70
CA ASN A 98 3.52 2.61 8.15
C ASN A 98 2.22 3.11 7.49
N ASP A 99 2.16 4.36 7.07
CA ASP A 99 0.97 4.99 6.50
C ASP A 99 1.38 6.17 5.60
N ASP A 100 0.78 6.30 4.41
CA ASP A 100 1.04 7.40 3.45
C ASP A 100 0.72 8.77 4.05
N ALA A 101 -0.12 8.85 5.09
CA ALA A 101 -0.37 10.07 5.85
C ALA A 101 0.89 10.67 6.49
N ARG A 102 2.00 9.91 6.51
CA ARG A 102 3.30 10.38 6.96
C ARG A 102 4.12 11.12 5.89
N VAL A 103 3.66 11.11 4.65
CA VAL A 103 4.27 11.89 3.57
C VAL A 103 3.74 13.32 3.65
N VAL A 104 4.61 14.26 3.97
CA VAL A 104 4.28 15.68 4.12
C VAL A 104 4.60 16.51 2.88
N GLU A 105 5.56 16.08 2.09
CA GLU A 105 5.90 16.68 0.81
C GLU A 105 6.01 15.59 -0.26
N LEU A 106 5.40 15.83 -1.41
CA LEU A 106 5.47 14.94 -2.56
C LEU A 106 5.77 15.75 -3.82
N HIS A 107 6.94 15.50 -4.42
CA HIS A 107 7.35 16.07 -5.69
C HIS A 107 7.38 14.98 -6.75
N VAL A 108 6.65 15.15 -7.83
CA VAL A 108 6.58 14.16 -8.91
C VAL A 108 6.95 14.79 -10.23
N ARG A 109 7.88 14.16 -10.95
CA ARG A 109 8.31 14.59 -12.29
C ARG A 109 8.25 13.41 -13.24
N ARG A 110 7.75 13.68 -14.45
CA ARG A 110 7.82 12.76 -15.58
C ARG A 110 8.87 13.24 -16.56
N LEU A 111 9.72 12.33 -17.02
CA LEU A 111 10.72 12.62 -18.04
C LEU A 111 10.47 11.72 -19.27
N TYR A 112 10.91 12.21 -20.43
CA TYR A 112 10.81 11.55 -21.73
C TYR A 112 12.19 11.55 -22.39
N ASP A 113 13.09 10.72 -21.87
CA ASP A 113 14.50 10.64 -22.29
C ASP A 113 14.85 9.25 -22.88
N GLY A 114 13.85 8.47 -23.28
CA GLY A 114 14.03 7.14 -23.84
C GLY A 114 14.41 6.05 -22.84
N VAL A 115 14.55 6.41 -21.57
CA VAL A 115 14.79 5.45 -20.46
C VAL A 115 13.45 5.09 -19.83
N VAL A 116 13.33 3.86 -19.35
CA VAL A 116 12.13 3.38 -18.64
C VAL A 116 12.48 3.08 -17.20
N GLY A 117 11.61 3.48 -16.27
CA GLY A 117 11.80 3.20 -14.85
C GLY A 117 11.39 4.35 -13.94
N ALA A 118 11.60 4.17 -12.66
CA ALA A 118 11.38 5.22 -11.66
C ALA A 118 12.55 5.30 -10.67
N ARG A 119 12.82 6.51 -10.21
CA ARG A 119 13.73 6.79 -9.10
C ARG A 119 12.96 7.55 -8.04
N VAL A 120 13.00 7.03 -6.83
CA VAL A 120 12.33 7.62 -5.68
C VAL A 120 13.39 7.96 -4.64
N ARG A 121 13.41 9.23 -4.22
CA ARG A 121 14.21 9.67 -3.08
C ARG A 121 13.27 9.92 -1.92
N VAL A 122 13.52 9.28 -0.81
CA VAL A 122 12.77 9.46 0.44
C VAL A 122 13.71 10.04 1.48
N THR A 123 13.34 11.18 2.02
CA THR A 123 14.08 11.87 3.08
C THR A 123 13.23 11.90 4.34
N GLN A 124 13.80 11.49 5.47
CA GLN A 124 13.15 11.72 6.76
C GLN A 124 13.26 13.20 7.13
N VAL A 125 12.14 13.78 7.55
CA VAL A 125 12.04 15.18 7.94
C VAL A 125 11.46 15.29 9.35
N GLU A 126 11.57 16.47 9.93
CA GLU A 126 10.92 16.77 11.21
C GLU A 126 9.39 16.74 11.07
N ALA A 127 8.72 16.52 12.18
CA ALA A 127 7.27 16.60 12.21
C ALA A 127 6.81 18.02 11.82
N PRO A 128 5.85 18.15 10.89
CA PRO A 128 5.31 19.48 10.57
C PRO A 128 4.59 20.06 11.78
N ASP A 129 4.59 21.40 11.87
CA ASP A 129 3.90 22.10 12.96
C ASP A 129 2.44 21.68 13.05
N GLY A 130 1.98 21.35 14.26
CA GLY A 130 0.63 20.86 14.49
C GLY A 130 0.38 19.41 14.06
N ALA A 131 1.43 18.68 13.70
CA ALA A 131 1.30 17.27 13.35
C ALA A 131 0.61 16.48 14.47
N PRO A 132 -0.38 15.64 14.17
CA PRO A 132 -1.03 14.84 15.19
C PRO A 132 -0.01 13.86 15.81
N VAL A 133 0.09 13.89 17.14
CA VAL A 133 0.85 12.87 17.85
C VAL A 133 0.26 11.51 17.50
N SER A 134 1.08 10.60 16.96
CA SER A 134 0.61 9.29 16.52
C SER A 134 -0.01 8.53 17.68
N ARG A 135 -1.34 8.49 17.71
CA ARG A 135 -2.02 7.54 18.60
C ARG A 135 -1.77 6.14 18.05
N PRO A 136 -1.32 5.19 18.87
CA PRO A 136 -1.25 3.80 18.45
C PRO A 136 -2.64 3.40 17.94
N LYS A 137 -2.73 2.91 16.69
CA LYS A 137 -4.00 2.39 16.15
C LYS A 137 -4.48 1.30 17.10
N ALA A 138 -5.57 1.57 17.84
CA ALA A 138 -6.23 0.56 18.64
C ALA A 138 -6.51 -0.65 17.73
N LYS A 139 -6.00 -1.83 18.12
CA LYS A 139 -6.31 -3.06 17.40
C LYS A 139 -7.82 -3.15 17.29
N ARG A 140 -8.36 -3.11 16.06
CA ARG A 140 -9.78 -3.38 15.85
C ARG A 140 -10.07 -4.73 16.49
N PRO A 141 -11.05 -4.82 17.41
CA PRO A 141 -11.40 -6.11 17.99
C PRO A 141 -11.74 -7.05 16.83
N ALA A 142 -11.18 -8.25 16.87
CA ALA A 142 -11.46 -9.29 15.89
C ALA A 142 -12.98 -9.41 15.77
N ALA A 143 -13.49 -9.36 14.54
CA ALA A 143 -14.91 -9.48 14.28
C ALA A 143 -15.39 -10.77 14.93
N ARG A 144 -16.26 -10.62 15.93
CA ARG A 144 -16.87 -11.73 16.66
C ARG A 144 -17.47 -12.69 15.65
N ALA A 145 -16.90 -13.88 15.54
CA ALA A 145 -17.39 -14.94 14.68
C ALA A 145 -18.88 -15.12 14.97
N LYS A 146 -19.71 -14.95 13.94
CA LYS A 146 -21.13 -15.26 14.02
C LYS A 146 -21.24 -16.74 14.34
N ARG A 147 -21.59 -17.05 15.60
CA ARG A 147 -21.96 -18.42 15.98
C ARG A 147 -23.18 -18.79 15.12
N SER A 148 -23.00 -19.75 14.24
CA SER A 148 -24.08 -20.40 13.52
C SER A 148 -24.90 -21.17 14.54
N THR A 149 -26.07 -20.62 14.89
CA THR A 149 -27.14 -21.39 15.54
C THR A 149 -27.85 -22.21 14.47
N ALA A 150 -27.32 -23.36 14.16
CA ALA A 150 -28.00 -24.35 13.33
C ALA A 150 -27.73 -25.73 13.95
N ALA A 151 -28.43 -26.07 15.01
CA ALA A 151 -28.62 -27.42 15.45
C ALA A 151 -29.61 -27.46 16.62
N ALA A 152 -30.88 -27.43 16.36
CA ALA A 152 -31.87 -28.00 17.25
C ALA A 152 -33.25 -28.01 16.55
N THR A 153 -33.50 -28.98 15.70
CA THR A 153 -34.88 -29.42 15.43
C THR A 153 -34.81 -30.75 14.66
N ALA A 154 -34.54 -31.86 15.36
CA ALA A 154 -34.83 -33.18 14.83
C ALA A 154 -34.76 -34.19 16.00
N ALA A 155 -35.76 -34.15 16.86
CA ALA A 155 -36.02 -35.28 17.76
C ALA A 155 -37.42 -35.12 18.36
N SER A 156 -38.48 -35.46 17.60
CA SER A 156 -39.73 -35.88 18.21
C SER A 156 -40.71 -36.29 17.11
N SER A 157 -40.71 -37.50 16.69
CA SER A 157 -41.93 -38.16 16.16
C SER A 157 -41.65 -39.64 15.88
N TRP A 158 -41.36 -40.42 16.91
CA TRP A 158 -41.51 -41.87 16.88
C TRP A 158 -42.07 -42.33 18.21
N ARG A 159 -43.35 -42.11 18.40
CA ARG A 159 -44.16 -42.84 19.38
C ARG A 159 -45.63 -42.73 18.99
N ASN A 160 -46.10 -43.80 18.41
CA ASN A 160 -47.44 -44.40 18.49
C ASN A 160 -47.61 -45.23 17.23
N GLY A 161 -47.52 -46.48 17.21
CA GLY A 161 -47.94 -47.61 18.02
C GLY A 161 -49.40 -47.95 17.73
N LYS A 162 -49.67 -49.15 17.43
CA LYS A 162 -50.90 -49.89 17.17
C LYS A 162 -51.09 -50.15 15.68
N GLY A 163 -50.98 -51.35 15.14
CA GLY A 163 -51.55 -52.61 15.59
C GLY A 163 -52.87 -52.79 14.89
N PHE A 164 -52.90 -53.72 13.97
CA PHE A 164 -54.09 -54.59 13.83
C PHE A 164 -53.93 -55.45 12.56
N VAL A 165 -53.99 -56.78 12.81
CA VAL A 165 -54.39 -57.93 12.03
C VAL A 165 -53.53 -58.37 10.85
#